data_739f15b87557cd619af4b6a8f2766463
#
_entry.id   739f15b87557cd619af4b6a8f2766463
#
_cell.length_a   1.000
_cell.length_b   1.000
_cell.length_c   1.000
_cell.angle_alpha   90.00
_cell.angle_beta   90.00
_cell.angle_gamma   90.00
#
_symmetry.space_group_name_H-M   'P 1'
#
loop_
_entity.id
_entity.type
_entity.pdbx_description
1 polymer ?
#
loop_
_entity_poly.entity_id
_entity_poly.type
_entity_poly.pdbx_seq_one_letter_code
_entity_poly.pdbx_strand_id
1 'polypeptide(L)'
;MASRSYAAKRRSSSHRMTRRSFRKSPRRRLSRRGHASRFKRSPRRSRMSKRTILHVTSKKKRDTMLPSTIVPPTETGIGALPITIADGATILWQPTFRDLYVNPTDITAVIDPTPQRTATTCFFRGIKETIEISTSDGTPWTWRRIMFSYKGLLIGDAYRDYASRQVEVGTGTNFFYYQRPNTSLPDTMASALYRVIFKGLGLNTDSLTPVDWINRMTAPIDTTRINVLYDKTVNIRSGNESGTQFNTQRWHPINKNIVYNDLETGGTIQSSPNSTEGRPGIGDIYIVDMMSGSALGDDTGLMYFNPSSTVYWHEK
;
A
#
# COMPACT_ATOMS: atom_id res chain seq x y z
N MET A 1 -25.36 29.39 49.50
CA MET A 1 -24.40 30.47 49.78
C MET A 1 -23.24 30.45 48.75
N ALA A 2 -22.94 31.59 48.19
CA ALA A 2 -21.79 31.99 47.41
C ALA A 2 -21.64 31.50 45.98
N SER A 3 -22.21 32.27 45.06
CA SER A 3 -21.84 32.38 43.66
C SER A 3 -20.47 33.06 43.49
N ARG A 4 -19.65 32.61 42.59
CA ARG A 4 -18.50 33.38 42.08
C ARG A 4 -18.60 33.56 40.56
N SER A 5 -18.86 34.82 40.18
CA SER A 5 -18.84 35.38 38.85
C SER A 5 -17.42 35.48 38.33
N TYR A 6 -17.18 35.09 37.04
CA TYR A 6 -15.94 35.42 36.32
C TYR A 6 -16.16 36.62 35.41
N ALA A 7 -15.42 37.65 35.66
CA ALA A 7 -15.42 38.92 34.93
C ALA A 7 -14.64 38.78 33.60
N ALA A 8 -15.22 39.28 32.54
CA ALA A 8 -14.62 39.41 31.22
C ALA A 8 -13.63 40.57 31.17
N LYS A 9 -12.39 40.33 30.70
CA LYS A 9 -11.34 41.33 30.52
C LYS A 9 -11.43 41.90 29.10
N ARG A 10 -11.90 43.15 28.98
CA ARG A 10 -11.89 43.96 27.77
C ARG A 10 -10.42 44.38 27.47
N ARG A 11 -9.98 44.16 26.20
CA ARG A 11 -8.74 44.74 25.67
C ARG A 11 -9.04 46.07 24.97
N SER A 12 -8.35 47.11 25.42
CA SER A 12 -8.40 48.45 24.89
C SER A 12 -7.65 48.59 23.57
N SER A 13 -8.25 49.34 22.66
CA SER A 13 -7.69 49.74 21.38
C SER A 13 -6.64 50.87 21.58
N SER A 14 -5.43 50.74 21.06
CA SER A 14 -4.44 51.77 21.02
C SER A 14 -4.57 52.64 19.76
N HIS A 15 -4.62 53.94 19.97
CA HIS A 15 -4.68 54.98 18.97
C HIS A 15 -3.39 55.06 18.14
N ARG A 16 -3.56 55.12 16.85
CA ARG A 16 -2.50 55.33 15.85
C ARG A 16 -2.33 56.81 15.62
N MET A 17 -1.25 57.40 16.09
CA MET A 17 -0.85 58.79 15.80
C MET A 17 -0.38 58.91 14.34
N THR A 18 -1.01 59.82 13.60
CA THR A 18 -0.60 60.22 12.25
C THR A 18 0.56 61.24 12.33
N ARG A 19 1.71 60.88 11.77
CA ARG A 19 2.83 61.79 11.54
C ARG A 19 2.61 62.57 10.24
N ARG A 20 2.53 63.90 10.35
CA ARG A 20 2.55 64.84 9.22
C ARG A 20 3.88 64.76 8.46
N SER A 21 3.84 64.53 7.17
CA SER A 21 4.99 64.59 6.30
C SER A 21 5.25 66.03 5.80
N PHE A 22 6.46 66.51 5.99
CA PHE A 22 6.95 67.76 5.40
C PHE A 22 7.21 67.56 3.90
N ARG A 23 6.57 68.39 3.08
CA ARG A 23 6.81 68.47 1.62
C ARG A 23 8.19 69.14 1.40
N LYS A 24 9.12 68.45 0.73
CA LYS A 24 10.33 69.01 0.13
C LYS A 24 10.08 69.20 -1.37
N SER A 25 10.37 70.39 -1.86
CA SER A 25 10.26 70.85 -3.24
C SER A 25 11.17 70.05 -4.20
N PRO A 26 10.81 69.90 -5.48
CA PRO A 26 11.56 69.10 -6.44
C PRO A 26 12.75 69.91 -7.02
N ARG A 27 13.96 69.47 -6.74
CA ARG A 27 15.15 69.89 -7.51
C ARG A 27 15.16 69.11 -8.85
N ARG A 28 14.99 69.84 -9.96
CA ARG A 28 15.21 69.36 -11.32
C ARG A 28 16.64 68.84 -11.46
N ARG A 29 16.82 67.51 -11.55
CA ARG A 29 18.04 66.89 -12.05
C ARG A 29 17.87 66.58 -13.51
N LEU A 30 18.69 67.18 -14.36
CA LEU A 30 18.89 66.84 -15.77
C LEU A 30 19.32 65.36 -15.86
N SER A 31 18.48 64.54 -16.41
CA SER A 31 18.82 63.13 -16.64
C SER A 31 19.67 63.01 -17.92
N ARG A 32 20.96 62.70 -17.76
CA ARG A 32 21.75 62.12 -18.83
C ARG A 32 21.10 60.79 -19.25
N ARG A 33 20.53 60.74 -20.45
CA ARG A 33 20.11 59.52 -21.12
C ARG A 33 21.36 58.68 -21.41
N GLY A 34 21.73 57.78 -20.50
CA GLY A 34 22.62 56.66 -20.83
C GLY A 34 21.82 55.59 -21.56
N HIS A 35 22.20 55.34 -22.79
CA HIS A 35 21.73 54.13 -23.52
C HIS A 35 22.22 52.88 -22.78
N ALA A 36 21.44 52.40 -21.85
CA ALA A 36 21.65 51.08 -21.29
C ALA A 36 21.21 50.06 -22.36
N SER A 37 22.16 49.45 -23.05
CA SER A 37 21.90 48.30 -23.87
C SER A 37 21.28 47.19 -22.98
N ARG A 38 20.02 46.98 -23.17
CA ARG A 38 19.32 45.81 -22.54
C ARG A 38 19.89 44.57 -23.18
N PHE A 39 20.97 44.02 -22.63
CA PHE A 39 21.32 42.63 -22.91
C PHE A 39 20.13 41.77 -22.48
N LYS A 40 19.36 41.33 -23.48
CA LYS A 40 18.35 40.29 -23.25
C LYS A 40 19.11 39.04 -22.78
N ARG A 41 19.17 38.82 -21.46
CA ARG A 41 19.64 37.55 -20.95
C ARG A 41 18.74 36.47 -21.56
N SER A 42 19.31 35.68 -22.48
CA SER A 42 18.66 34.50 -22.96
C SER A 42 18.21 33.67 -21.79
N PRO A 43 16.96 33.17 -21.75
CA PRO A 43 16.51 32.36 -20.66
C PRO A 43 17.44 31.14 -20.59
N ARG A 44 18.27 31.08 -19.53
CA ARG A 44 19.04 29.88 -19.24
C ARG A 44 18.04 28.75 -19.14
N ARG A 45 18.01 27.83 -20.09
CA ARG A 45 17.26 26.60 -19.99
C ARG A 45 17.66 25.94 -18.68
N SER A 46 16.72 25.90 -17.72
CA SER A 46 16.98 25.25 -16.44
C SER A 46 17.31 23.79 -16.73
N ARG A 47 18.45 23.33 -16.22
CA ARG A 47 18.82 21.92 -16.36
C ARG A 47 17.76 21.10 -15.65
N MET A 48 17.19 20.12 -16.36
CA MET A 48 16.21 19.21 -15.77
C MET A 48 16.85 18.50 -14.57
N SER A 49 16.11 18.42 -13.46
CA SER A 49 16.56 17.67 -12.30
C SER A 49 16.68 16.17 -12.62
N LYS A 50 17.56 15.45 -11.94
CA LYS A 50 17.68 13.98 -12.09
C LYS A 50 16.32 13.29 -11.94
N ARG A 51 15.50 13.76 -11.00
CA ARG A 51 14.14 13.23 -10.76
C ARG A 51 13.23 13.46 -11.97
N THR A 52 13.29 14.62 -12.60
CA THR A 52 12.50 14.93 -13.81
C THR A 52 12.92 14.06 -14.98
N ILE A 53 14.23 13.89 -15.18
CA ILE A 53 14.76 13.01 -16.23
C ILE A 53 14.28 11.58 -16.02
N LEU A 54 14.43 11.04 -14.80
CA LEU A 54 13.97 9.71 -14.45
C LEU A 54 12.46 9.55 -14.66
N HIS A 55 11.68 10.57 -14.34
CA HIS A 55 10.24 10.53 -14.53
C HIS A 55 9.84 10.51 -16.01
N VAL A 56 10.56 11.19 -16.87
CA VAL A 56 10.26 11.23 -18.32
C VAL A 56 10.75 9.97 -19.03
N THR A 57 11.91 9.43 -18.65
CA THR A 57 12.54 8.28 -19.33
C THR A 57 12.05 6.92 -18.85
N SER A 58 11.35 6.83 -17.70
CA SER A 58 10.88 5.55 -17.19
C SER A 58 9.58 5.08 -17.86
N LYS A 59 9.50 3.78 -18.14
CA LYS A 59 8.26 3.10 -18.53
C LYS A 59 7.36 2.98 -17.31
N LYS A 60 6.15 3.53 -17.40
CA LYS A 60 5.16 3.49 -16.34
C LYS A 60 4.25 2.29 -16.54
N LYS A 61 4.17 1.44 -15.55
CA LYS A 61 3.34 0.25 -15.56
C LYS A 61 2.32 0.27 -14.42
N ARG A 62 1.23 -0.41 -14.66
CA ARG A 62 0.19 -0.66 -13.66
C ARG A 62 -0.43 -2.03 -13.89
N ASP A 63 -0.94 -2.61 -12.82
CA ASP A 63 -1.72 -3.83 -12.87
C ASP A 63 -2.90 -3.72 -11.93
N THR A 64 -4.11 -3.98 -12.43
CA THR A 64 -5.34 -3.99 -11.65
C THR A 64 -5.76 -5.42 -11.40
N MET A 65 -5.83 -5.80 -10.14
CA MET A 65 -6.09 -7.15 -9.69
C MET A 65 -7.46 -7.24 -9.04
N LEU A 66 -8.23 -8.24 -9.46
CA LEU A 66 -9.47 -8.63 -8.81
C LEU A 66 -9.16 -9.54 -7.60
N PRO A 67 -10.03 -9.55 -6.57
CA PRO A 67 -9.91 -10.48 -5.47
C PRO A 67 -10.19 -11.91 -5.93
N SER A 68 -9.48 -12.88 -5.35
CA SER A 68 -9.68 -14.31 -5.59
C SER A 68 -9.74 -15.07 -4.28
N THR A 69 -10.82 -15.81 -4.05
CA THR A 69 -11.00 -16.66 -2.87
C THR A 69 -10.55 -18.10 -3.11
N ILE A 70 -9.98 -18.36 -4.26
CA ILE A 70 -9.61 -19.73 -4.67
C ILE A 70 -8.32 -20.17 -3.98
N VAL A 71 -8.33 -21.36 -3.41
CA VAL A 71 -7.19 -22.02 -2.75
C VAL A 71 -6.86 -23.30 -3.47
N PRO A 72 -5.62 -23.49 -3.96
CA PRO A 72 -5.16 -24.78 -4.46
C PRO A 72 -5.21 -25.88 -3.37
N PRO A 73 -5.39 -27.14 -3.74
CA PRO A 73 -5.36 -27.73 -5.09
C PRO A 73 -6.74 -27.96 -5.74
N THR A 74 -7.83 -27.44 -5.19
CA THR A 74 -9.20 -27.83 -5.56
C THR A 74 -9.74 -27.14 -6.82
N GLU A 75 -8.87 -26.61 -7.67
CA GLU A 75 -9.27 -25.59 -8.57
C GLU A 75 -9.29 -25.89 -10.03
N THR A 76 -10.45 -25.87 -10.55
CA THR A 76 -10.75 -25.77 -11.98
C THR A 76 -11.61 -24.53 -12.24
N GLY A 77 -11.07 -23.31 -12.12
CA GLY A 77 -11.88 -22.16 -12.47
C GLY A 77 -11.28 -20.80 -12.09
N ILE A 78 -11.67 -19.78 -12.83
CA ILE A 78 -11.36 -18.38 -12.55
C ILE A 78 -12.40 -17.88 -11.54
N GLY A 79 -12.07 -17.93 -10.25
CA GLY A 79 -12.94 -17.37 -9.22
C GLY A 79 -12.45 -16.00 -8.77
N ALA A 80 -12.83 -14.94 -9.45
CA ALA A 80 -12.72 -13.59 -8.92
C ALA A 80 -13.92 -13.37 -7.99
N LEU A 81 -13.77 -13.70 -6.72
CA LEU A 81 -14.85 -13.60 -5.75
C LEU A 81 -14.39 -12.86 -4.50
N PRO A 82 -15.26 -12.03 -3.92
CA PRO A 82 -15.07 -11.48 -2.58
C PRO A 82 -15.18 -12.58 -1.52
N ILE A 83 -14.64 -12.33 -0.33
CA ILE A 83 -14.78 -13.26 0.80
C ILE A 83 -15.93 -12.83 1.70
N THR A 84 -16.66 -13.85 2.18
CA THR A 84 -17.59 -13.72 3.31
C THR A 84 -16.98 -14.34 4.55
N ILE A 85 -16.92 -13.58 5.64
CA ILE A 85 -16.24 -13.92 6.89
C ILE A 85 -17.29 -14.08 7.99
N ALA A 86 -17.30 -15.20 8.69
CA ALA A 86 -18.20 -15.45 9.81
C ALA A 86 -17.57 -14.99 11.15
N ASP A 87 -16.42 -15.53 11.55
CA ASP A 87 -15.84 -15.26 12.89
C ASP A 87 -14.66 -14.31 12.84
N GLY A 88 -13.90 -14.39 11.76
CA GLY A 88 -12.71 -13.61 11.55
C GLY A 88 -11.85 -14.20 10.46
N ALA A 89 -10.94 -13.38 9.95
CA ALA A 89 -10.02 -13.78 8.91
C ALA A 89 -8.66 -13.10 9.06
N THR A 90 -7.63 -13.75 8.55
CA THR A 90 -6.33 -13.16 8.32
C THR A 90 -5.96 -13.39 6.87
N ILE A 91 -5.97 -12.33 6.08
CA ILE A 91 -5.70 -12.37 4.65
C ILE A 91 -4.34 -11.75 4.41
N LEU A 92 -3.50 -12.43 3.64
CA LEU A 92 -2.18 -11.95 3.25
C LEU A 92 -2.14 -11.69 1.75
N TRP A 93 -1.48 -10.60 1.35
CA TRP A 93 -1.24 -10.27 -0.04
C TRP A 93 0.15 -9.69 -0.24
N GLN A 94 0.86 -10.21 -1.26
CA GLN A 94 2.15 -9.73 -1.73
C GLN A 94 2.01 -9.03 -3.09
N PRO A 95 1.73 -7.72 -3.14
CA PRO A 95 1.52 -6.97 -4.39
C PRO A 95 2.74 -6.89 -5.29
N THR A 96 3.92 -7.16 -4.75
CA THR A 96 5.20 -7.10 -5.46
C THR A 96 5.61 -8.39 -6.14
N PHE A 97 4.88 -9.48 -5.92
CA PHE A 97 5.12 -10.75 -6.58
C PHE A 97 4.89 -10.63 -8.08
N ARG A 98 5.99 -10.63 -8.88
CA ARG A 98 5.96 -10.41 -10.33
C ARG A 98 7.08 -11.13 -11.04
N ASP A 99 6.75 -12.00 -11.96
CA ASP A 99 7.74 -12.63 -12.83
C ASP A 99 8.30 -11.66 -13.85
N LEU A 100 9.53 -11.95 -14.28
CA LEU A 100 10.16 -11.28 -15.40
C LEU A 100 9.49 -11.77 -16.69
N TYR A 101 9.05 -10.85 -17.52
CA TYR A 101 8.59 -11.17 -18.86
C TYR A 101 9.80 -11.60 -19.72
N VAL A 102 9.83 -12.86 -20.04
CA VAL A 102 10.76 -13.43 -21.04
C VAL A 102 9.99 -13.55 -22.33
N ASN A 103 10.42 -12.82 -23.36
CA ASN A 103 9.74 -12.78 -24.65
C ASN A 103 9.60 -14.22 -25.22
N PRO A 104 8.39 -14.77 -25.35
CA PRO A 104 8.23 -16.06 -26.00
C PRO A 104 8.59 -15.91 -27.48
N THR A 105 9.15 -16.94 -28.05
CA THR A 105 9.58 -17.00 -29.48
C THR A 105 8.41 -16.81 -30.46
N ASP A 106 7.17 -16.80 -29.98
CA ASP A 106 5.97 -16.69 -30.78
C ASP A 106 5.36 -15.30 -30.69
N ILE A 107 5.65 -14.48 -31.71
CA ILE A 107 5.49 -13.01 -31.73
C ILE A 107 4.04 -12.57 -32.08
N THR A 108 3.11 -13.47 -32.27
CA THR A 108 1.81 -13.11 -32.87
C THR A 108 0.80 -12.45 -31.93
N ALA A 109 1.09 -12.33 -30.64
CA ALA A 109 0.18 -11.70 -29.67
C ALA A 109 0.91 -10.84 -28.63
N VAL A 110 1.86 -10.01 -29.02
CA VAL A 110 2.49 -9.10 -28.06
C VAL A 110 1.59 -7.89 -27.81
N ILE A 111 0.58 -8.12 -27.02
CA ILE A 111 0.02 -7.08 -26.18
C ILE A 111 1.11 -6.74 -25.17
N ASP A 112 1.44 -5.45 -25.02
CA ASP A 112 2.40 -4.97 -24.02
C ASP A 112 2.18 -5.70 -22.69
N PRO A 113 3.17 -6.47 -22.15
CA PRO A 113 2.99 -7.25 -20.91
C PRO A 113 2.93 -6.33 -19.70
N THR A 114 1.87 -5.52 -19.64
CA THR A 114 1.69 -4.51 -18.60
C THR A 114 1.70 -5.09 -17.19
N PRO A 115 1.12 -6.27 -16.91
CA PRO A 115 1.12 -6.82 -15.56
C PRO A 115 2.46 -7.46 -15.15
N GLN A 116 3.32 -7.83 -16.10
CA GLN A 116 4.63 -8.41 -15.83
C GLN A 116 5.73 -7.34 -15.83
N ARG A 117 6.79 -7.57 -15.06
CA ARG A 117 7.97 -6.72 -15.09
C ARG A 117 8.88 -7.06 -16.27
N THR A 118 9.63 -6.09 -16.75
CA THR A 118 10.65 -6.26 -17.80
C THR A 118 12.06 -5.90 -17.30
N ALA A 119 12.19 -5.54 -16.03
CA ALA A 119 13.46 -5.16 -15.41
C ALA A 119 13.62 -5.81 -14.04
N THR A 120 14.87 -6.11 -13.67
CA THR A 120 15.23 -6.62 -12.33
C THR A 120 15.02 -5.57 -11.24
N THR A 121 15.19 -4.29 -11.57
CA THR A 121 14.96 -3.20 -10.62
C THR A 121 13.74 -2.39 -11.02
N CYS A 122 12.73 -2.38 -10.16
CA CYS A 122 11.49 -1.66 -10.36
C CYS A 122 11.27 -0.61 -9.26
N PHE A 123 10.89 0.61 -9.65
CA PHE A 123 10.52 1.66 -8.70
C PHE A 123 9.02 1.62 -8.45
N PHE A 124 8.60 1.06 -7.33
CA PHE A 124 7.20 1.00 -6.96
C PHE A 124 6.71 2.36 -6.46
N ARG A 125 5.67 2.88 -7.10
CA ARG A 125 5.04 4.15 -6.74
C ARG A 125 4.08 3.99 -5.57
N GLY A 126 3.27 2.96 -5.62
CA GLY A 126 2.28 2.68 -4.60
C GLY A 126 1.15 1.81 -5.09
N ILE A 127 0.18 1.62 -4.21
CA ILE A 127 -0.98 0.78 -4.41
C ILE A 127 -2.24 1.62 -4.21
N LYS A 128 -3.15 1.57 -5.17
CA LYS A 128 -4.50 2.13 -5.06
C LYS A 128 -5.49 1.00 -4.83
N GLU A 129 -6.35 1.16 -3.85
CA GLU A 129 -7.39 0.18 -3.56
C GLU A 129 -8.74 0.86 -3.41
N THR A 130 -9.77 0.19 -3.91
CA THR A 130 -11.16 0.46 -3.60
C THR A 130 -11.70 -0.77 -2.89
N ILE A 131 -12.08 -0.61 -1.64
CA ILE A 131 -12.49 -1.71 -0.76
C ILE A 131 -13.95 -1.49 -0.40
N GLU A 132 -14.78 -2.44 -0.77
CA GLU A 132 -16.17 -2.53 -0.38
C GLU A 132 -16.28 -3.47 0.82
N ILE A 133 -16.97 -3.01 1.86
CA ILE A 133 -17.25 -3.78 3.06
C ILE A 133 -18.73 -3.67 3.35
N SER A 134 -19.38 -4.80 3.59
CA SER A 134 -20.74 -4.86 4.10
C SER A 134 -20.87 -5.90 5.20
N THR A 135 -21.79 -5.66 6.13
CA THR A 135 -22.14 -6.59 7.23
C THR A 135 -23.57 -7.00 7.09
N SER A 136 -23.90 -8.25 7.48
CA SER A 136 -25.26 -8.79 7.39
C SER A 136 -26.20 -8.24 8.47
N ASP A 137 -25.65 -7.82 9.60
CA ASP A 137 -26.39 -7.44 10.80
C ASP A 137 -25.68 -6.36 11.62
N GLY A 138 -26.15 -6.14 12.85
CA GLY A 138 -25.61 -5.16 13.80
C GLY A 138 -24.30 -5.57 14.49
N THR A 139 -23.77 -6.76 14.24
CA THR A 139 -22.54 -7.26 14.87
C THR A 139 -21.38 -6.33 14.61
N PRO A 140 -20.68 -5.84 15.65
CA PRO A 140 -19.54 -4.97 15.47
C PRO A 140 -18.33 -5.76 15.01
N TRP A 141 -17.64 -5.22 14.01
CA TRP A 141 -16.43 -5.79 13.46
C TRP A 141 -15.22 -4.88 13.67
N THR A 142 -14.06 -5.49 13.83
CA THR A 142 -12.78 -4.79 13.86
C THR A 142 -11.93 -5.24 12.68
N TRP A 143 -11.43 -4.28 11.92
CA TRP A 143 -10.51 -4.51 10.79
C TRP A 143 -9.19 -3.80 11.05
N ARG A 144 -8.10 -4.57 11.15
CA ARG A 144 -6.73 -4.06 11.21
C ARG A 144 -5.99 -4.39 9.93
N ARG A 145 -5.41 -3.37 9.34
CA ARG A 145 -4.54 -3.51 8.16
C ARG A 145 -3.12 -3.12 8.51
N ILE A 146 -2.19 -4.01 8.22
CA ILE A 146 -0.76 -3.78 8.36
C ILE A 146 -0.11 -3.93 6.98
N MET A 147 0.67 -2.93 6.56
CA MET A 147 1.51 -3.00 5.36
C MET A 147 2.96 -2.85 5.78
N PHE A 148 3.81 -3.75 5.32
CA PHE A 148 5.21 -3.76 5.66
C PHE A 148 6.08 -4.27 4.53
N SER A 149 7.36 -3.99 4.59
CA SER A 149 8.34 -4.64 3.74
C SER A 149 9.19 -5.63 4.54
N TYR A 150 9.50 -6.74 3.88
CA TYR A 150 10.27 -7.84 4.45
C TYR A 150 11.25 -8.38 3.41
N LYS A 151 12.45 -8.76 3.86
CA LYS A 151 13.47 -9.41 3.04
C LYS A 151 13.55 -10.87 3.42
N GLY A 152 13.44 -11.73 2.44
CA GLY A 152 13.36 -13.17 2.64
C GLY A 152 11.96 -13.71 2.37
N LEU A 153 11.85 -15.02 2.37
CA LEU A 153 10.60 -15.72 2.10
C LEU A 153 9.73 -15.70 3.36
N LEU A 154 8.68 -14.86 3.35
CA LEU A 154 7.73 -14.81 4.47
C LEU A 154 6.87 -16.07 4.53
N ILE A 155 6.56 -16.65 3.37
CA ILE A 155 5.74 -17.84 3.20
C ILE A 155 6.47 -18.80 2.27
N GLY A 156 6.53 -20.09 2.63
CA GLY A 156 7.10 -21.12 1.79
C GLY A 156 6.29 -21.35 0.50
N ASP A 157 6.93 -21.90 -0.52
CA ASP A 157 6.35 -22.09 -1.85
C ASP A 157 5.05 -22.92 -1.85
N ALA A 158 4.90 -23.86 -0.92
CA ALA A 158 3.68 -24.67 -0.77
C ALA A 158 2.41 -23.84 -0.45
N TYR A 159 2.59 -22.61 0.04
CA TYR A 159 1.49 -21.74 0.45
C TYR A 159 1.47 -20.40 -0.29
N ARG A 160 2.27 -20.29 -1.34
CA ARG A 160 2.41 -19.07 -2.14
C ARG A 160 1.08 -18.48 -2.59
N ASP A 161 0.14 -19.33 -2.97
CA ASP A 161 -1.15 -18.90 -3.52
C ASP A 161 -2.06 -18.21 -2.50
N TYR A 162 -1.75 -18.31 -1.21
CA TYR A 162 -2.40 -17.49 -0.17
C TYR A 162 -1.89 -16.05 -0.12
N ALA A 163 -0.70 -15.77 -0.69
CA ALA A 163 -0.13 -14.43 -0.69
C ALA A 163 -0.09 -13.78 -2.08
N SER A 164 0.03 -14.60 -3.14
CA SER A 164 0.16 -14.13 -4.51
C SER A 164 -0.42 -15.17 -5.46
N ARG A 165 -1.40 -14.76 -6.26
CA ARG A 165 -1.99 -15.65 -7.26
C ARG A 165 -1.62 -15.20 -8.65
N GLN A 166 -1.04 -16.10 -9.38
CA GLN A 166 -0.67 -15.95 -10.78
C GLN A 166 -1.48 -16.98 -11.59
N VAL A 167 -2.14 -16.51 -12.63
CA VAL A 167 -2.95 -17.35 -13.50
C VAL A 167 -2.41 -17.25 -14.92
N GLU A 168 -2.10 -18.39 -15.51
CA GLU A 168 -1.64 -18.45 -16.89
C GLU A 168 -2.82 -18.30 -17.86
N VAL A 169 -2.65 -17.47 -18.90
CA VAL A 169 -3.63 -17.26 -19.95
C VAL A 169 -3.35 -18.22 -21.11
N GLY A 170 -4.11 -19.32 -21.15
CA GLY A 170 -3.86 -20.40 -22.11
C GLY A 170 -2.74 -21.34 -21.62
N THR A 171 -2.67 -22.53 -22.19
CA THR A 171 -1.69 -23.53 -21.76
C THR A 171 -0.36 -23.30 -22.48
N GLY A 172 0.72 -23.11 -21.73
CA GLY A 172 2.09 -22.99 -22.27
C GLY A 172 2.40 -21.66 -22.94
N THR A 173 1.61 -20.60 -22.69
CA THR A 173 1.79 -19.30 -23.33
C THR A 173 2.81 -18.40 -22.62
N ASN A 174 3.17 -18.69 -21.36
CA ASN A 174 3.96 -17.84 -20.47
C ASN A 174 3.36 -16.44 -20.28
N PHE A 175 2.09 -16.25 -20.59
CA PHE A 175 1.35 -15.03 -20.26
C PHE A 175 0.60 -15.23 -18.97
N PHE A 176 0.85 -14.32 -18.03
CA PHE A 176 0.25 -14.39 -16.71
C PHE A 176 -0.50 -13.11 -16.39
N TYR A 177 -1.65 -13.24 -15.74
CA TYR A 177 -2.27 -12.16 -14.99
C TYR A 177 -2.25 -12.48 -13.52
N TYR A 178 -2.33 -11.44 -12.70
CA TYR A 178 -2.27 -11.57 -11.26
C TYR A 178 -3.62 -11.28 -10.65
N GLN A 179 -3.94 -12.05 -9.62
CA GLN A 179 -5.11 -11.81 -8.78
C GLN A 179 -4.64 -11.48 -7.36
N ARG A 180 -5.46 -10.74 -6.65
CA ARG A 180 -5.25 -10.51 -5.23
C ARG A 180 -5.83 -11.66 -4.45
N PRO A 181 -5.03 -12.46 -3.71
CA PRO A 181 -5.57 -13.47 -2.80
C PRO A 181 -6.49 -12.81 -1.78
N ASN A 182 -7.65 -13.40 -1.57
CA ASN A 182 -8.68 -12.92 -0.65
C ASN A 182 -9.25 -14.06 0.18
N THR A 183 -8.39 -14.99 0.57
CA THR A 183 -8.71 -16.17 1.36
C THR A 183 -8.06 -16.07 2.71
N SER A 184 -8.76 -16.49 3.76
CA SER A 184 -8.18 -16.55 5.11
C SER A 184 -7.03 -17.55 5.14
N LEU A 185 -5.93 -17.17 5.75
CA LEU A 185 -4.82 -18.08 6.02
C LEU A 185 -5.27 -19.22 6.94
N PRO A 186 -4.81 -20.45 6.70
CA PRO A 186 -4.90 -21.51 7.70
C PRO A 186 -4.22 -21.13 9.02
N ASP A 187 -4.67 -21.66 10.13
CA ASP A 187 -4.16 -21.30 11.46
C ASP A 187 -2.66 -21.48 11.63
N THR A 188 -2.09 -22.54 11.05
CA THR A 188 -0.66 -22.78 11.07
C THR A 188 0.14 -21.68 10.38
N MET A 189 -0.37 -21.18 9.26
CA MET A 189 0.26 -20.09 8.51
C MET A 189 0.04 -18.74 9.18
N ALA A 190 -1.15 -18.48 9.68
CA ALA A 190 -1.46 -17.28 10.43
C ALA A 190 -0.55 -17.17 11.67
N SER A 191 -0.34 -18.30 12.37
CA SER A 191 0.59 -18.39 13.50
C SER A 191 2.04 -18.07 13.10
N ALA A 192 2.53 -18.64 12.00
CA ALA A 192 3.86 -18.34 11.48
C ALA A 192 4.02 -16.87 11.10
N LEU A 193 3.00 -16.29 10.46
CA LEU A 193 2.96 -14.86 10.14
C LEU A 193 2.99 -13.99 11.38
N TYR A 194 2.19 -14.30 12.40
CA TYR A 194 2.12 -13.53 13.65
C TYR A 194 3.46 -13.51 14.40
N ARG A 195 4.24 -14.60 14.35
CA ARG A 195 5.60 -14.64 14.92
C ARG A 195 6.56 -13.68 14.24
N VAL A 196 6.36 -13.40 12.97
CA VAL A 196 7.21 -12.45 12.23
C VAL A 196 6.77 -11.01 12.48
N ILE A 197 5.46 -10.74 12.47
CA ILE A 197 4.94 -9.36 12.51
C ILE A 197 4.75 -8.81 13.92
N PHE A 198 4.48 -9.65 14.93
CA PHE A 198 4.22 -9.21 16.30
C PHE A 198 5.38 -9.49 17.24
N LYS A 199 5.52 -8.60 18.22
CA LYS A 199 6.51 -8.74 19.27
C LYS A 199 5.97 -9.65 20.37
N GLY A 200 6.80 -10.62 20.79
CA GLY A 200 6.45 -11.54 21.86
C GLY A 200 5.56 -12.72 21.43
N LEU A 201 5.11 -13.48 22.39
CA LEU A 201 4.30 -14.69 22.23
C LEU A 201 2.82 -14.37 22.52
N GLY A 202 1.98 -14.63 21.56
CA GLY A 202 0.55 -14.40 21.68
C GLY A 202 -0.29 -15.64 21.43
N LEU A 203 -1.59 -15.46 21.49
CA LEU A 203 -2.55 -16.50 21.16
C LEU A 203 -2.29 -17.01 19.72
N ASN A 204 -2.28 -18.33 19.56
CA ASN A 204 -2.02 -19.01 18.29
C ASN A 204 -0.59 -18.84 17.71
N THR A 205 0.42 -18.49 18.51
CA THR A 205 1.79 -18.41 18.00
C THR A 205 2.63 -19.68 18.22
N ASP A 206 2.50 -20.37 19.34
CA ASP A 206 3.19 -21.66 19.65
C ASP A 206 2.72 -22.25 20.97
N SER A 207 2.07 -21.45 21.79
CA SER A 207 1.68 -21.83 23.13
C SER A 207 0.16 -21.78 23.23
N LEU A 208 -0.40 -22.75 23.91
CA LEU A 208 -1.80 -22.74 24.31
C LEU A 208 -2.11 -21.59 25.27
N THR A 209 -1.07 -21.02 25.92
CA THR A 209 -1.19 -19.88 26.83
C THR A 209 -0.48 -18.67 26.21
N PRO A 210 -1.22 -17.59 25.88
CA PRO A 210 -0.62 -16.34 25.45
C PRO A 210 0.15 -15.69 26.62
N VAL A 211 1.33 -15.13 26.34
CA VAL A 211 2.19 -14.50 27.34
C VAL A 211 2.18 -12.99 27.21
N ASP A 212 2.32 -12.47 26.00
CA ASP A 212 2.50 -11.03 25.79
C ASP A 212 1.25 -10.34 25.22
N TRP A 213 0.44 -11.05 24.45
CA TRP A 213 -0.80 -10.51 23.89
C TRP A 213 -1.82 -11.62 23.59
N ILE A 214 -3.11 -11.27 23.72
CA ILE A 214 -4.22 -12.18 23.45
C ILE A 214 -4.90 -11.84 22.12
N ASN A 215 -5.00 -10.56 21.79
CA ASN A 215 -5.77 -10.11 20.64
C ASN A 215 -4.84 -9.55 19.55
N ARG A 216 -4.86 -10.18 18.37
CA ARG A 216 -4.10 -9.75 17.17
C ARG A 216 -4.45 -8.33 16.72
N MET A 217 -5.65 -7.82 17.08
CA MET A 217 -6.06 -6.45 16.72
C MET A 217 -5.30 -5.37 17.52
N THR A 218 -4.78 -5.71 18.69
CA THR A 218 -4.05 -4.80 19.59
C THR A 218 -2.59 -5.19 19.79
N ALA A 219 -2.16 -6.33 19.24
CA ALA A 219 -0.82 -6.85 19.38
C ALA A 219 0.24 -5.86 18.88
N PRO A 220 1.34 -5.63 19.63
CA PRO A 220 2.41 -4.72 19.25
C PRO A 220 3.22 -5.28 18.08
N ILE A 221 3.55 -4.42 17.09
CA ILE A 221 4.33 -4.83 15.93
C ILE A 221 5.82 -4.91 16.28
N ASP A 222 6.51 -5.92 15.75
CA ASP A 222 7.97 -6.04 15.87
C ASP A 222 8.69 -5.30 14.74
N THR A 223 9.03 -4.06 15.00
CA THR A 223 9.77 -3.22 14.04
C THR A 223 11.24 -3.59 13.88
N THR A 224 11.74 -4.57 14.63
CA THR A 224 13.11 -5.09 14.46
C THR A 224 13.19 -6.13 13.34
N ARG A 225 12.08 -6.80 13.04
CA ARG A 225 12.01 -7.85 12.01
C ARG A 225 11.44 -7.34 10.69
N ILE A 226 10.45 -6.42 10.76
CA ILE A 226 9.77 -5.89 9.60
C ILE A 226 9.87 -4.36 9.54
N ASN A 227 9.86 -3.81 8.33
CA ASN A 227 9.77 -2.37 8.15
C ASN A 227 8.33 -1.97 7.87
N VAL A 228 7.66 -1.38 8.86
CA VAL A 228 6.25 -1.02 8.79
C VAL A 228 6.04 0.21 7.92
N LEU A 229 5.16 0.11 6.96
CA LEU A 229 4.75 1.19 6.06
C LEU A 229 3.38 1.76 6.42
N TYR A 230 2.51 0.94 7.00
CA TYR A 230 1.17 1.33 7.41
C TYR A 230 0.64 0.36 8.48
N ASP A 231 -0.02 0.89 9.51
CA ASP A 231 -0.79 0.13 10.50
C ASP A 231 -2.00 0.95 10.91
N LYS A 232 -3.19 0.40 10.72
CA LYS A 232 -4.43 1.06 11.13
C LYS A 232 -5.51 0.05 11.46
N THR A 233 -6.17 0.28 12.58
CA THR A 233 -7.38 -0.44 13.00
C THR A 233 -8.61 0.42 12.78
N VAL A 234 -9.66 -0.17 12.25
CA VAL A 234 -10.98 0.45 12.00
C VAL A 234 -12.05 -0.40 12.64
N ASN A 235 -12.92 0.25 13.42
CA ASN A 235 -14.11 -0.40 13.96
C ASN A 235 -15.27 -0.15 13.00
N ILE A 236 -15.98 -1.21 12.65
CA ILE A 236 -17.13 -1.21 11.76
C ILE A 236 -18.35 -1.52 12.61
N ARG A 237 -19.30 -0.62 12.62
CA ARG A 237 -20.52 -0.75 13.42
C ARG A 237 -21.71 -0.34 12.57
N SER A 238 -22.77 -1.12 12.63
CA SER A 238 -24.07 -0.73 12.11
C SER A 238 -24.83 0.09 13.17
N GLY A 239 -25.66 0.99 12.71
CA GLY A 239 -26.60 1.72 13.58
C GLY A 239 -27.92 0.97 13.82
N ASN A 240 -28.13 -0.15 13.16
CA ASN A 240 -29.33 -0.99 13.25
C ASN A 240 -28.96 -2.47 13.00
N GLU A 241 -29.96 -3.34 13.12
CA GLU A 241 -29.79 -4.79 12.92
C GLU A 241 -29.66 -5.21 11.43
N SER A 242 -29.92 -4.29 10.49
CA SER A 242 -29.85 -4.60 9.05
C SER A 242 -28.44 -4.53 8.46
N GLY A 243 -27.41 -4.34 9.28
CA GLY A 243 -26.05 -4.22 8.83
C GLY A 243 -25.69 -2.85 8.24
N THR A 244 -24.49 -2.78 7.69
CA THR A 244 -23.96 -1.55 7.04
C THR A 244 -23.16 -1.88 5.80
N GLN A 245 -23.11 -0.94 4.87
CA GLN A 245 -22.27 -1.05 3.66
C GLN A 245 -21.53 0.27 3.46
N PHE A 246 -20.23 0.19 3.19
CA PHE A 246 -19.45 1.34 2.83
C PHE A 246 -18.30 0.99 1.88
N ASN A 247 -17.91 1.98 1.09
CA ASN A 247 -16.76 1.91 0.19
C ASN A 247 -15.66 2.84 0.71
N THR A 248 -14.44 2.34 0.76
CA THR A 248 -13.27 3.15 1.11
C THR A 248 -12.22 3.09 0.01
N GLN A 249 -11.68 4.27 -0.34
CA GLN A 249 -10.55 4.37 -1.25
C GLN A 249 -9.28 4.64 -0.46
N ARG A 250 -8.21 3.90 -0.78
CA ARG A 250 -6.92 4.04 -0.12
C ARG A 250 -5.81 4.15 -1.15
N TRP A 251 -4.86 5.01 -0.85
CA TRP A 251 -3.60 5.10 -1.56
C TRP A 251 -2.46 4.82 -0.58
N HIS A 252 -1.69 3.78 -0.86
CA HIS A 252 -0.52 3.41 -0.08
C HIS A 252 0.75 3.78 -0.87
N PRO A 253 1.41 4.91 -0.55
CA PRO A 253 2.64 5.30 -1.21
C PRO A 253 3.79 4.38 -0.78
N ILE A 254 4.55 3.86 -1.75
CA ILE A 254 5.77 3.09 -1.52
C ILE A 254 6.99 3.95 -1.84
N ASN A 255 7.09 4.47 -3.05
CA ASN A 255 8.16 5.34 -3.55
C ASN A 255 9.57 4.79 -3.29
N LYS A 256 9.77 3.49 -3.47
CA LYS A 256 11.02 2.78 -3.23
C LYS A 256 11.32 1.82 -4.36
N ASN A 257 12.60 1.45 -4.48
CA ASN A 257 13.04 0.41 -5.40
C ASN A 257 12.86 -0.97 -4.76
N ILE A 258 12.37 -1.88 -5.55
CA ILE A 258 12.42 -3.32 -5.31
C ILE A 258 13.39 -3.89 -6.32
N VAL A 259 14.29 -4.73 -5.85
CA VAL A 259 15.28 -5.44 -6.68
C VAL A 259 14.97 -6.92 -6.57
N TYR A 260 14.62 -7.51 -7.67
CA TYR A 260 14.25 -8.93 -7.74
C TYR A 260 15.47 -9.83 -7.72
N ASN A 261 15.30 -11.06 -7.24
CA ASN A 261 16.36 -12.05 -7.12
C ASN A 261 16.58 -12.80 -8.44
N ASP A 262 16.74 -12.06 -9.53
CA ASP A 262 17.05 -12.63 -10.83
C ASP A 262 18.52 -13.02 -10.88
N LEU A 263 18.81 -14.21 -11.40
CA LEU A 263 20.16 -14.74 -11.54
C LEU A 263 20.52 -14.87 -13.02
N GLU A 264 21.65 -14.27 -13.41
CA GLU A 264 22.22 -14.48 -14.73
C GLU A 264 22.93 -15.84 -14.77
N THR A 265 22.54 -16.70 -15.70
CA THR A 265 23.13 -18.04 -15.88
C THR A 265 23.62 -18.18 -17.33
N GLY A 266 24.81 -17.64 -17.60
CA GLY A 266 25.40 -17.66 -18.95
C GLY A 266 24.57 -16.82 -19.93
N GLY A 267 23.89 -17.43 -20.89
CA GLY A 267 23.10 -16.74 -21.90
C GLY A 267 21.64 -16.50 -21.53
N THR A 268 21.22 -16.85 -20.30
CA THR A 268 19.83 -16.78 -19.86
C THR A 268 19.71 -16.09 -18.50
N ILE A 269 18.49 -15.65 -18.16
CA ILE A 269 18.17 -15.12 -16.84
C ILE A 269 17.18 -16.07 -16.18
N GLN A 270 17.56 -16.61 -15.03
CA GLN A 270 16.63 -17.29 -14.14
C GLN A 270 15.89 -16.23 -13.34
N SER A 271 14.62 -16.01 -13.65
CA SER A 271 13.79 -15.03 -12.97
C SER A 271 13.32 -15.52 -11.60
N SER A 272 13.13 -14.57 -10.68
CA SER A 272 12.47 -14.81 -9.41
C SER A 272 11.36 -13.79 -9.22
N PRO A 273 10.14 -14.19 -8.87
CA PRO A 273 9.06 -13.25 -8.60
C PRO A 273 9.22 -12.51 -7.26
N ASN A 274 10.18 -12.93 -6.44
CA ASN A 274 10.49 -12.36 -5.14
C ASN A 274 11.71 -11.43 -5.21
N SER A 275 11.77 -10.49 -4.27
CA SER A 275 12.91 -9.60 -4.13
C SER A 275 14.15 -10.32 -3.59
N THR A 276 15.32 -9.72 -3.85
CA THR A 276 16.56 -10.21 -3.26
C THR A 276 16.59 -10.03 -1.75
N GLU A 277 17.14 -11.00 -1.03
CA GLU A 277 17.39 -10.91 0.42
C GLU A 277 18.57 -9.99 0.75
N GLY A 278 19.40 -9.68 -0.24
CA GLY A 278 20.59 -8.86 -0.09
C GLY A 278 20.29 -7.38 0.23
N ARG A 279 21.36 -6.56 0.21
CA ARG A 279 21.28 -5.14 0.58
C ARG A 279 20.38 -4.28 -0.32
N PRO A 280 20.36 -4.45 -1.66
CA PRO A 280 19.64 -3.55 -2.53
C PRO A 280 18.12 -3.70 -2.38
N GLY A 281 17.38 -2.57 -2.57
CA GLY A 281 15.94 -2.53 -2.47
C GLY A 281 15.41 -2.61 -1.03
N ILE A 282 14.08 -2.48 -0.89
CA ILE A 282 13.42 -2.51 0.42
C ILE A 282 12.92 -3.90 0.82
N GLY A 283 13.02 -4.88 -0.06
CA GLY A 283 12.38 -6.18 0.10
C GLY A 283 10.99 -6.22 -0.53
N ASP A 284 10.31 -7.34 -0.36
CA ASP A 284 8.93 -7.50 -0.81
C ASP A 284 7.95 -6.75 0.08
N ILE A 285 6.88 -6.27 -0.50
CA ILE A 285 5.78 -5.61 0.21
C ILE A 285 4.71 -6.67 0.52
N TYR A 286 4.23 -6.64 1.75
CA TYR A 286 3.13 -7.46 2.21
C TYR A 286 2.04 -6.59 2.81
N ILE A 287 0.79 -6.96 2.54
CA ILE A 287 -0.40 -6.38 3.17
C ILE A 287 -1.12 -7.49 3.91
N VAL A 288 -1.36 -7.28 5.18
CA VAL A 288 -2.15 -8.18 6.04
C VAL A 288 -3.42 -7.48 6.43
N ASP A 289 -4.54 -8.07 6.07
CA ASP A 289 -5.87 -7.67 6.52
C ASP A 289 -6.36 -8.66 7.56
N MET A 290 -6.55 -8.21 8.77
CA MET A 290 -7.10 -9.00 9.87
C MET A 290 -8.49 -8.48 10.21
N MET A 291 -9.46 -9.36 10.24
CA MET A 291 -10.84 -9.08 10.62
C MET A 291 -11.21 -9.93 11.83
N SER A 292 -12.03 -9.38 12.70
CA SER A 292 -12.59 -10.10 13.85
C SER A 292 -13.97 -9.55 14.16
N GLY A 293 -14.94 -10.43 14.22
CA GLY A 293 -16.25 -10.13 14.78
C GLY A 293 -16.16 -9.93 16.31
N SER A 294 -17.22 -9.44 16.91
CA SER A 294 -17.31 -9.30 18.37
C SER A 294 -17.45 -10.67 19.01
N ALA A 295 -16.60 -10.97 20.00
CA ALA A 295 -16.71 -12.19 20.80
C ALA A 295 -17.97 -12.26 21.68
N LEU A 296 -18.73 -11.17 21.78
CA LEU A 296 -19.97 -11.05 22.56
C LEU A 296 -21.22 -10.93 21.67
N GLY A 297 -21.05 -11.03 20.33
CA GLY A 297 -22.17 -11.04 19.39
C GLY A 297 -22.71 -12.46 19.19
N ASP A 298 -23.89 -12.54 18.58
CA ASP A 298 -24.38 -13.81 18.04
C ASP A 298 -23.47 -14.24 16.91
N ASP A 299 -23.05 -15.52 16.89
CA ASP A 299 -22.13 -16.08 15.91
C ASP A 299 -22.69 -16.11 14.46
N THR A 300 -23.80 -15.41 14.21
CA THR A 300 -24.50 -15.37 12.92
C THR A 300 -24.07 -14.20 12.02
N GLY A 301 -23.37 -13.21 12.56
CA GLY A 301 -22.94 -12.02 11.81
C GLY A 301 -21.92 -12.34 10.73
N LEU A 302 -22.20 -11.90 9.51
CA LEU A 302 -21.31 -12.07 8.36
C LEU A 302 -20.71 -10.73 7.92
N MET A 303 -19.44 -10.72 7.59
CA MET A 303 -18.78 -9.58 6.93
C MET A 303 -18.33 -9.96 5.52
N TYR A 304 -18.75 -9.15 4.56
CA TYR A 304 -18.33 -9.23 3.18
C TYR A 304 -17.16 -8.27 2.94
N PHE A 305 -16.08 -8.75 2.31
CA PHE A 305 -14.89 -7.97 2.01
C PHE A 305 -14.47 -8.15 0.56
N ASN A 306 -14.48 -7.04 -0.19
CA ASN A 306 -14.24 -7.00 -1.63
C ASN A 306 -13.22 -5.92 -2.00
N PRO A 307 -11.92 -6.24 -2.02
CA PRO A 307 -10.87 -5.29 -2.38
C PRO A 307 -10.53 -5.35 -3.88
N SER A 308 -10.73 -4.25 -4.60
CA SER A 308 -10.18 -4.05 -5.94
C SER A 308 -8.89 -3.25 -5.83
N SER A 309 -7.79 -3.78 -6.34
CA SER A 309 -6.45 -3.26 -6.10
C SER A 309 -5.69 -2.99 -7.39
N THR A 310 -4.99 -1.86 -7.46
CA THR A 310 -4.11 -1.51 -8.58
C THR A 310 -2.73 -1.16 -8.07
N VAL A 311 -1.71 -1.85 -8.57
CA VAL A 311 -0.30 -1.60 -8.27
C VAL A 311 0.32 -0.75 -9.37
N TYR A 312 1.15 0.22 -8.99
CA TYR A 312 1.83 1.13 -9.91
C TYR A 312 3.33 1.08 -9.70
N TRP A 313 4.09 0.90 -10.79
CA TRP A 313 5.54 0.93 -10.75
C TRP A 313 6.14 1.53 -12.02
N HIS A 314 7.43 1.84 -11.98
CA HIS A 314 8.21 2.37 -13.08
C HIS A 314 9.42 1.47 -13.32
N GLU A 315 9.74 1.27 -14.59
CA GLU A 315 10.91 0.54 -15.07
C GLU A 315 11.76 1.46 -15.95
N LYS A 316 13.04 1.14 -16.04
CA LYS A 316 13.96 1.82 -16.95
C LYS A 316 14.33 0.91 -18.10
#